data_944ba54b7c8f0239639bcd668501b139
#
_entry.id   944ba54b7c8f0239639bcd668501b139
#
_cell.length_a   1.000
_cell.length_b   1.000
_cell.length_c   1.000
_cell.angle_alpha   90.00
_cell.angle_beta   90.00
_cell.angle_gamma   90.00
#
_symmetry.space_group_name_H-M   'P 1'
#
loop_
_entity.id
_entity.type
_entity.pdbx_description
1 polymer ?
#
loop_
_entity_poly.entity_id
_entity_poly.type
_entity_poly.pdbx_seq_one_letter_code
_entity_poly.pdbx_strand_id
1 'polypeptide(L)'
;MKKIITLFAALLLCYVASAGTFKTESIQDQGLNRSYYLYLPSDLPADAPLVFILHGYGGSASSYVNNASLTFKQLAEEYKVALCYPQATSDPKGKNGWNVYYPWQIDAMKVDDCEFICNLAKHLQSTYNLSAKNTFLTGMSNGGEMCYLLAYRKAKEFGAIASMAGLTLVEMAKRHNYTEPIAFMEVHGTGDTTSRWEGDATDQYGWGAYLPVPTAVGAVAAGNKCMYEEHSELPRIKNKVLVHHYYGSPSGKDVWFYEVRGGGHNWATDSFDSCRVIMEFFKANMR
;
A
#
# COMPACT_ATOMS: atom_id res chain seq x y z
N MET A 1 53.07 -43.32 -26.50
CA MET A 1 51.97 -43.01 -25.55
C MET A 1 51.36 -41.65 -25.93
N LYS A 2 50.22 -41.66 -26.61
CA LYS A 2 49.50 -40.41 -27.00
C LYS A 2 48.57 -40.02 -25.86
N LYS A 3 48.77 -38.82 -25.26
CA LYS A 3 47.86 -38.25 -24.26
C LYS A 3 46.65 -37.62 -24.98
N ILE A 4 45.47 -38.15 -24.73
CA ILE A 4 44.22 -37.57 -25.17
C ILE A 4 43.85 -36.52 -24.13
N ILE A 5 43.85 -35.24 -24.54
CA ILE A 5 43.32 -34.11 -23.73
C ILE A 5 41.87 -33.99 -24.10
N THR A 6 40.99 -34.39 -23.17
CA THR A 6 39.54 -34.18 -23.29
C THR A 6 39.20 -32.77 -22.82
N LEU A 7 38.85 -31.92 -23.77
CA LEU A 7 38.39 -30.53 -23.51
C LEU A 7 36.91 -30.58 -23.06
N PHE A 8 36.65 -30.34 -21.79
CA PHE A 8 35.27 -30.12 -21.29
C PHE A 8 34.88 -28.68 -21.63
N ALA A 9 34.06 -28.50 -22.65
CA ALA A 9 33.38 -27.23 -22.91
C ALA A 9 32.22 -27.09 -21.93
N ALA A 10 32.39 -26.27 -20.90
CA ALA A 10 31.28 -25.86 -20.04
C ALA A 10 30.39 -24.89 -20.83
N LEU A 11 29.21 -25.36 -21.25
CA LEU A 11 28.15 -24.49 -21.76
C LEU A 11 27.65 -23.64 -20.59
N LEU A 12 28.07 -22.37 -20.52
CA LEU A 12 27.41 -21.37 -19.70
C LEU A 12 26.07 -21.03 -20.38
N LEU A 13 24.96 -21.66 -19.93
CA LEU A 13 23.63 -21.17 -20.24
C LEU A 13 23.44 -19.84 -19.51
N CYS A 14 23.65 -18.73 -20.22
CA CYS A 14 23.15 -17.43 -19.77
C CYS A 14 21.63 -17.50 -19.77
N TYR A 15 21.06 -17.71 -18.61
CA TYR A 15 19.61 -17.55 -18.39
C TYR A 15 19.33 -16.04 -18.52
N VAL A 16 18.88 -15.62 -19.70
CA VAL A 16 18.31 -14.29 -19.88
C VAL A 16 16.96 -14.33 -19.18
N ALA A 17 16.92 -13.89 -17.93
CA ALA A 17 15.64 -13.72 -17.24
C ALA A 17 14.80 -12.74 -18.06
N SER A 18 13.71 -13.21 -18.62
CA SER A 18 12.74 -12.34 -19.29
C SER A 18 12.19 -11.36 -18.25
N ALA A 19 12.21 -10.06 -18.52
CA ALA A 19 11.59 -9.08 -17.65
C ALA A 19 10.07 -9.26 -17.67
N GLY A 20 9.42 -9.06 -16.53
CA GLY A 20 7.97 -9.08 -16.43
C GLY A 20 7.31 -8.02 -17.31
N THR A 21 6.02 -8.15 -17.53
CA THR A 21 5.25 -7.34 -18.49
C THR A 21 4.34 -6.36 -17.78
N PHE A 22 4.37 -5.07 -18.18
CA PHE A 22 3.32 -4.10 -17.87
C PHE A 22 2.18 -4.20 -18.88
N LYS A 23 0.95 -4.19 -18.37
CA LYS A 23 -0.28 -4.08 -19.15
C LYS A 23 -1.04 -2.84 -18.70
N THR A 24 -1.66 -2.14 -19.63
CA THR A 24 -2.65 -1.08 -19.36
C THR A 24 -4.00 -1.65 -19.72
N GLU A 25 -4.87 -1.76 -18.72
CA GLU A 25 -6.17 -2.40 -18.86
C GLU A 25 -7.27 -1.55 -18.21
N SER A 26 -8.50 -1.95 -18.37
CA SER A 26 -9.64 -1.31 -17.71
C SER A 26 -10.75 -2.32 -17.39
N ILE A 27 -11.57 -1.98 -16.40
CA ILE A 27 -12.74 -2.73 -15.97
C ILE A 27 -13.95 -1.80 -15.90
N GLN A 28 -15.11 -2.30 -16.28
CA GLN A 28 -16.37 -1.61 -16.01
C GLN A 28 -16.75 -1.78 -14.54
N ASP A 29 -16.85 -0.68 -13.82
CA ASP A 29 -17.26 -0.68 -12.42
C ASP A 29 -18.14 0.54 -12.11
N GLN A 30 -19.27 0.34 -11.44
CA GLN A 30 -20.23 1.39 -11.10
C GLN A 30 -20.61 2.31 -12.29
N GLY A 31 -20.72 1.75 -13.50
CA GLY A 31 -21.06 2.49 -14.72
C GLY A 31 -19.92 3.31 -15.32
N LEU A 32 -18.70 3.17 -14.80
CA LEU A 32 -17.51 3.85 -15.28
C LEU A 32 -16.50 2.87 -15.85
N ASN A 33 -15.72 3.32 -16.84
CA ASN A 33 -14.55 2.59 -17.29
C ASN A 33 -13.34 3.00 -16.42
N ARG A 34 -12.89 2.08 -15.55
CA ARG A 34 -11.81 2.31 -14.58
C ARG A 34 -10.52 1.67 -15.08
N SER A 35 -9.51 2.49 -15.35
CA SER A 35 -8.22 2.03 -15.85
C SER A 35 -7.25 1.66 -14.73
N TYR A 36 -6.30 0.78 -15.03
CA TYR A 36 -5.21 0.39 -14.16
C TYR A 36 -3.98 -0.07 -14.95
N TYR A 37 -2.81 -0.05 -14.32
CA TYR A 37 -1.61 -0.73 -14.79
C TYR A 37 -1.41 -1.99 -13.99
N LEU A 38 -1.11 -3.09 -14.67
CA LEU A 38 -0.82 -4.39 -14.09
C LEU A 38 0.60 -4.81 -14.46
N TYR A 39 1.42 -5.12 -13.47
CA TYR A 39 2.72 -5.71 -13.67
C TYR A 39 2.71 -7.18 -13.26
N LEU A 40 3.09 -8.05 -14.18
CA LEU A 40 3.21 -9.49 -13.95
C LEU A 40 4.67 -9.90 -14.15
N PRO A 41 5.39 -10.37 -13.12
CA PRO A 41 6.68 -11.03 -13.26
C PRO A 41 6.63 -12.18 -14.26
N SER A 42 7.73 -12.43 -14.97
CA SER A 42 7.77 -13.47 -16.01
C SER A 42 7.51 -14.88 -15.48
N ASP A 43 7.99 -15.17 -14.28
CA ASP A 43 7.88 -16.48 -13.63
C ASP A 43 6.89 -16.44 -12.46
N LEU A 44 5.74 -15.79 -12.68
CA LEU A 44 4.72 -15.65 -11.66
C LEU A 44 4.05 -17.02 -11.41
N PRO A 45 4.09 -17.57 -10.19
CA PRO A 45 3.44 -18.84 -9.89
C PRO A 45 1.91 -18.71 -9.89
N ALA A 46 1.22 -19.84 -10.02
CA ALA A 46 -0.20 -19.89 -9.73
C ALA A 46 -0.46 -19.52 -8.25
N ASP A 47 -1.60 -18.89 -7.97
CA ASP A 47 -1.97 -18.38 -6.64
C ASP A 47 -0.94 -17.35 -6.09
N ALA A 48 -0.25 -16.63 -7.00
CA ALA A 48 0.72 -15.60 -6.62
C ALA A 48 0.04 -14.44 -5.87
N PRO A 49 0.75 -13.79 -4.94
CA PRO A 49 0.21 -12.63 -4.25
C PRO A 49 -0.06 -11.45 -5.19
N LEU A 50 -1.04 -10.62 -4.84
CA LEU A 50 -1.40 -9.38 -5.52
C LEU A 50 -1.19 -8.19 -4.59
N VAL A 51 -0.47 -7.16 -5.05
CA VAL A 51 -0.24 -5.92 -4.31
C VAL A 51 -0.81 -4.74 -5.08
N PHE A 52 -1.73 -4.01 -4.45
CA PHE A 52 -2.24 -2.74 -4.95
C PHE A 52 -1.37 -1.59 -4.45
N ILE A 53 -1.08 -0.61 -5.35
CA ILE A 53 -0.30 0.58 -5.02
C ILE A 53 -1.10 1.81 -5.46
N LEU A 54 -1.63 2.55 -4.49
CA LEU A 54 -2.54 3.67 -4.70
C LEU A 54 -1.80 5.00 -4.74
N HIS A 55 -2.06 5.80 -5.78
CA HIS A 55 -1.49 7.13 -5.92
C HIS A 55 -2.14 8.15 -4.98
N GLY A 56 -1.45 9.27 -4.71
CA GLY A 56 -1.95 10.38 -3.91
C GLY A 56 -2.89 11.31 -4.70
N TYR A 57 -3.45 12.30 -3.99
CA TYR A 57 -4.37 13.30 -4.57
C TYR A 57 -3.72 14.10 -5.70
N GLY A 58 -4.43 14.28 -6.80
CA GLY A 58 -3.95 14.94 -8.00
C GLY A 58 -2.92 14.13 -8.81
N GLY A 59 -2.55 12.94 -8.33
CA GLY A 59 -1.60 12.04 -8.98
C GLY A 59 -2.23 11.15 -10.05
N SER A 60 -1.45 10.19 -10.51
CA SER A 60 -1.92 9.19 -11.46
C SER A 60 -1.22 7.84 -11.24
N ALA A 61 -1.86 6.77 -11.68
CA ALA A 61 -1.27 5.44 -11.69
C ALA A 61 0.05 5.42 -12.51
N SER A 62 0.07 6.12 -13.66
CA SER A 62 1.26 6.22 -14.52
C SER A 62 2.44 6.91 -13.83
N SER A 63 2.18 7.92 -12.98
CA SER A 63 3.26 8.61 -12.25
C SER A 63 3.93 7.69 -11.24
N TYR A 64 3.20 6.74 -10.65
CA TYR A 64 3.75 5.75 -9.71
C TYR A 64 4.50 4.63 -10.43
N VAL A 65 3.96 4.14 -11.55
CA VAL A 65 4.66 3.16 -12.41
C VAL A 65 6.01 3.68 -12.89
N ASN A 66 6.10 4.96 -13.22
CA ASN A 66 7.30 5.60 -13.77
C ASN A 66 8.20 6.25 -12.71
N ASN A 67 7.87 6.14 -11.42
CA ASN A 67 8.68 6.71 -10.35
C ASN A 67 9.87 5.81 -10.03
N ALA A 68 11.06 6.22 -10.45
CA ALA A 68 12.30 5.47 -10.25
C ALA A 68 12.71 5.29 -8.77
N SER A 69 12.18 6.13 -7.85
CA SER A 69 12.45 5.99 -6.42
C SER A 69 11.60 4.90 -5.76
N LEU A 70 10.55 4.41 -6.44
CA LEU A 70 9.71 3.32 -5.95
C LEU A 70 10.20 1.98 -6.51
N THR A 71 10.84 1.19 -5.67
CA THR A 71 11.48 -0.09 -6.06
C THR A 71 10.49 -1.27 -6.14
N PHE A 72 9.18 -1.02 -6.09
CA PHE A 72 8.16 -2.08 -6.08
C PHE A 72 8.27 -3.05 -7.25
N LYS A 73 8.63 -2.57 -8.46
CA LYS A 73 8.82 -3.44 -9.62
C LYS A 73 9.95 -4.45 -9.41
N GLN A 74 11.10 -4.01 -8.90
CA GLN A 74 12.25 -4.87 -8.60
C GLN A 74 11.88 -5.88 -7.51
N LEU A 75 11.16 -5.43 -6.49
CA LEU A 75 10.68 -6.28 -5.40
C LEU A 75 9.60 -7.28 -5.87
N ALA A 76 8.78 -6.90 -6.86
CA ALA A 76 7.84 -7.83 -7.47
C ALA A 76 8.52 -9.02 -8.15
N GLU A 77 9.64 -8.78 -8.86
CA GLU A 77 10.45 -9.85 -9.43
C GLU A 77 11.09 -10.72 -8.34
N GLU A 78 11.60 -10.10 -7.27
CA GLU A 78 12.23 -10.81 -6.14
C GLU A 78 11.23 -11.69 -5.38
N TYR A 79 10.05 -11.14 -5.05
CA TYR A 79 9.04 -11.82 -4.22
C TYR A 79 8.00 -12.60 -5.03
N LYS A 80 8.06 -12.53 -6.36
CA LYS A 80 7.10 -13.19 -7.28
C LYS A 80 5.66 -12.79 -6.98
N VAL A 81 5.39 -11.48 -6.97
CA VAL A 81 4.06 -10.91 -6.72
C VAL A 81 3.61 -10.07 -7.91
N ALA A 82 2.31 -10.10 -8.21
CA ALA A 82 1.69 -9.18 -9.16
C ALA A 82 1.50 -7.79 -8.53
N LEU A 83 1.71 -6.70 -9.31
CA LEU A 83 1.42 -5.34 -8.86
C LEU A 83 0.29 -4.75 -9.69
N CYS A 84 -0.67 -4.11 -9.01
CA CYS A 84 -1.73 -3.34 -9.63
C CYS A 84 -1.67 -1.88 -9.20
N TYR A 85 -1.67 -0.96 -10.17
CA TYR A 85 -1.71 0.48 -9.95
C TYR A 85 -3.04 1.01 -10.53
N PRO A 86 -4.12 1.03 -9.75
CA PRO A 86 -5.40 1.53 -10.25
C PRO A 86 -5.42 3.05 -10.32
N GLN A 87 -6.27 3.59 -11.22
CA GLN A 87 -6.46 5.02 -11.41
C GLN A 87 -7.73 5.47 -10.67
N ALA A 88 -7.58 6.46 -9.77
CA ALA A 88 -8.71 7.14 -9.17
C ALA A 88 -9.48 8.00 -10.19
N THR A 89 -10.75 8.24 -9.92
CA THR A 89 -11.58 9.15 -10.74
C THR A 89 -11.25 10.61 -10.46
N SER A 90 -11.68 11.49 -11.36
CA SER A 90 -11.65 12.93 -11.12
C SER A 90 -12.72 13.31 -10.08
N ASP A 91 -12.32 14.11 -9.10
CA ASP A 91 -13.21 14.63 -8.07
C ASP A 91 -13.90 15.96 -8.51
N PRO A 92 -14.79 16.56 -7.68
CA PRO A 92 -15.43 17.82 -8.00
C PRO A 92 -14.49 19.03 -8.20
N LYS A 93 -13.24 18.95 -7.74
CA LYS A 93 -12.20 19.95 -7.99
C LYS A 93 -11.42 19.68 -9.28
N GLY A 94 -11.81 18.66 -10.07
CA GLY A 94 -11.12 18.27 -11.30
C GLY A 94 -9.77 17.59 -11.08
N LYS A 95 -9.53 17.02 -9.90
CA LYS A 95 -8.31 16.31 -9.56
C LYS A 95 -8.58 14.81 -9.40
N ASN A 96 -7.66 13.97 -9.86
CA ASN A 96 -7.72 12.54 -9.56
C ASN A 96 -7.59 12.33 -8.06
N GLY A 97 -8.53 11.63 -7.44
CA GLY A 97 -8.50 11.37 -6.01
C GLY A 97 -9.47 10.27 -5.61
N TRP A 98 -9.04 9.45 -4.68
CA TRP A 98 -9.86 8.43 -4.05
C TRP A 98 -10.94 9.11 -3.20
N ASN A 99 -12.15 8.59 -3.23
CA ASN A 99 -13.25 9.08 -2.40
C ASN A 99 -13.05 8.61 -0.96
N VAL A 100 -12.49 9.48 -0.15
CA VAL A 100 -12.14 9.25 1.26
C VAL A 100 -12.93 10.15 2.21
N TYR A 101 -14.00 10.78 1.73
CA TYR A 101 -14.85 11.72 2.46
C TYR A 101 -14.21 13.06 2.77
N TYR A 102 -13.40 13.58 1.86
CA TYR A 102 -13.04 15.00 1.93
C TYR A 102 -14.32 15.87 1.89
N PRO A 103 -14.34 17.06 2.51
CA PRO A 103 -15.54 17.90 2.56
C PRO A 103 -16.18 18.16 1.19
N TRP A 104 -15.39 18.32 0.15
CA TRP A 104 -15.88 18.53 -1.22
C TRP A 104 -16.26 17.25 -1.97
N GLN A 105 -15.93 16.07 -1.43
CA GLN A 105 -16.30 14.76 -2.00
C GLN A 105 -17.63 14.27 -1.45
N ILE A 106 -17.93 14.62 -0.19
CA ILE A 106 -19.16 14.22 0.48
C ILE A 106 -20.36 14.70 -0.35
N ASP A 107 -21.33 13.81 -0.59
CA ASP A 107 -22.51 14.03 -1.40
C ASP A 107 -22.28 14.32 -2.90
N ALA A 108 -21.09 14.77 -3.29
CA ALA A 108 -20.76 15.09 -4.69
C ALA A 108 -20.16 13.90 -5.47
N MET A 109 -19.26 13.12 -4.86
CA MET A 109 -18.78 11.89 -5.45
C MET A 109 -19.72 10.71 -5.18
N LYS A 110 -20.16 10.06 -6.26
CA LYS A 110 -21.07 8.90 -6.16
C LYS A 110 -20.35 7.56 -6.27
N VAL A 111 -19.05 7.58 -6.62
CA VAL A 111 -18.23 6.37 -6.71
C VAL A 111 -17.85 5.88 -5.33
N ASP A 112 -17.92 4.57 -5.12
CA ASP A 112 -17.39 3.87 -3.97
C ASP A 112 -16.06 3.20 -4.35
N ASP A 113 -14.94 3.87 -4.07
CA ASP A 113 -13.62 3.36 -4.40
C ASP A 113 -13.23 2.14 -3.57
N CYS A 114 -13.82 1.92 -2.39
CA CYS A 114 -13.65 0.67 -1.65
C CYS A 114 -14.21 -0.52 -2.42
N GLU A 115 -15.43 -0.38 -2.96
CA GLU A 115 -16.04 -1.44 -3.80
C GLU A 115 -15.24 -1.63 -5.09
N PHE A 116 -14.82 -0.53 -5.75
CA PHE A 116 -13.99 -0.62 -6.96
C PHE A 116 -12.72 -1.43 -6.74
N ILE A 117 -11.94 -1.13 -5.69
CA ILE A 117 -10.68 -1.84 -5.41
C ILE A 117 -10.94 -3.32 -5.12
N CYS A 118 -11.99 -3.65 -4.36
CA CYS A 118 -12.38 -5.03 -4.09
C CYS A 118 -12.85 -5.76 -5.36
N ASN A 119 -13.64 -5.11 -6.22
CA ASN A 119 -14.10 -5.69 -7.48
C ASN A 119 -12.92 -5.91 -8.44
N LEU A 120 -12.00 -4.95 -8.52
CA LEU A 120 -10.78 -5.10 -9.31
C LEU A 120 -9.90 -6.23 -8.78
N ALA A 121 -9.77 -6.39 -7.45
CA ALA A 121 -9.06 -7.51 -6.85
C ALA A 121 -9.65 -8.86 -7.29
N LYS A 122 -10.96 -9.04 -7.17
CA LYS A 122 -11.67 -10.27 -7.60
C LYS A 122 -11.51 -10.54 -9.10
N HIS A 123 -11.58 -9.49 -9.93
CA HIS A 123 -11.35 -9.59 -11.36
C HIS A 123 -9.94 -10.09 -11.68
N LEU A 124 -8.90 -9.48 -11.06
CA LEU A 124 -7.50 -9.88 -11.28
C LEU A 124 -7.20 -11.30 -10.74
N GLN A 125 -7.72 -11.63 -9.57
CA GLN A 125 -7.60 -12.97 -8.98
C GLN A 125 -8.15 -14.04 -9.93
N SER A 126 -9.33 -13.82 -10.51
CA SER A 126 -9.95 -14.79 -11.43
C SER A 126 -9.27 -14.82 -12.79
N THR A 127 -8.86 -13.67 -13.33
CA THR A 127 -8.30 -13.56 -14.69
C THR A 127 -6.87 -14.08 -14.77
N TYR A 128 -6.07 -13.85 -13.72
CA TYR A 128 -4.64 -14.15 -13.69
C TYR A 128 -4.26 -15.25 -12.69
N ASN A 129 -5.26 -15.93 -12.10
CA ASN A 129 -5.06 -16.97 -11.09
C ASN A 129 -4.19 -16.49 -9.93
N LEU A 130 -4.51 -15.29 -9.39
CA LEU A 130 -3.82 -14.69 -8.25
C LEU A 130 -4.51 -15.04 -6.93
N SER A 131 -3.77 -14.90 -5.82
CA SER A 131 -4.23 -15.31 -4.51
C SER A 131 -5.25 -14.34 -3.91
N ALA A 132 -6.44 -14.82 -3.59
CA ALA A 132 -7.42 -14.04 -2.83
C ALA A 132 -7.00 -13.84 -1.37
N LYS A 133 -6.27 -14.80 -0.78
CA LYS A 133 -5.79 -14.71 0.61
C LYS A 133 -4.60 -13.77 0.75
N ASN A 134 -3.75 -13.73 -0.29
CA ASN A 134 -2.53 -12.94 -0.32
C ASN A 134 -2.69 -11.72 -1.23
N THR A 135 -3.80 -10.98 -1.03
CA THR A 135 -4.05 -9.69 -1.67
C THR A 135 -3.72 -8.59 -0.66
N PHE A 136 -2.85 -7.67 -1.04
CA PHE A 136 -2.29 -6.63 -0.18
C PHE A 136 -2.51 -5.24 -0.78
N LEU A 137 -2.43 -4.21 0.06
CA LEU A 137 -2.70 -2.83 -0.35
C LEU A 137 -1.68 -1.89 0.26
N THR A 138 -1.13 -0.99 -0.54
CA THR A 138 -0.38 0.17 -0.07
C THR A 138 -0.73 1.41 -0.87
N GLY A 139 -0.50 2.58 -0.31
CA GLY A 139 -0.73 3.85 -0.97
C GLY A 139 -0.19 5.01 -0.17
N MET A 140 0.01 6.16 -0.83
CA MET A 140 0.55 7.35 -0.20
C MET A 140 -0.46 8.49 -0.20
N SER A 141 -0.45 9.32 0.89
CA SER A 141 -1.31 10.50 0.99
C SER A 141 -2.79 10.10 0.87
N ASN A 142 -3.55 10.64 -0.08
CA ASN A 142 -4.92 10.21 -0.37
C ASN A 142 -5.02 8.69 -0.66
N GLY A 143 -3.99 8.05 -1.25
CA GLY A 143 -3.90 6.59 -1.34
C GLY A 143 -3.69 5.91 0.01
N GLY A 144 -2.95 6.56 0.93
CA GLY A 144 -2.78 6.11 2.32
C GLY A 144 -4.07 6.27 3.13
N GLU A 145 -4.82 7.35 2.92
CA GLU A 145 -6.16 7.55 3.49
C GLU A 145 -7.14 6.47 3.02
N MET A 146 -7.04 6.09 1.74
CA MET A 146 -7.82 4.98 1.20
C MET A 146 -7.43 3.64 1.85
N CYS A 147 -6.17 3.46 2.24
CA CYS A 147 -5.72 2.31 3.05
C CYS A 147 -6.45 2.27 4.40
N TYR A 148 -6.53 3.39 5.11
CA TYR A 148 -7.32 3.46 6.34
C TYR A 148 -8.81 3.17 6.10
N LEU A 149 -9.41 3.78 5.08
CA LEU A 149 -10.83 3.57 4.79
C LEU A 149 -11.14 2.09 4.45
N LEU A 150 -10.26 1.43 3.71
CA LEU A 150 -10.38 -0.01 3.41
C LEU A 150 -10.18 -0.87 4.66
N ALA A 151 -9.27 -0.49 5.57
CA ALA A 151 -9.12 -1.17 6.85
C ALA A 151 -10.39 -1.07 7.71
N TYR A 152 -11.09 0.07 7.69
CA TYR A 152 -12.39 0.23 8.36
C TYR A 152 -13.52 -0.56 7.71
N ARG A 153 -13.55 -0.64 6.36
CA ARG A 153 -14.72 -1.14 5.63
C ARG A 153 -14.57 -2.54 5.08
N LYS A 154 -13.37 -2.95 4.70
CA LYS A 154 -13.10 -4.11 3.86
C LYS A 154 -11.90 -4.95 4.34
N ALA A 155 -11.60 -4.92 5.62
CA ALA A 155 -10.44 -5.62 6.19
C ALA A 155 -10.31 -7.09 5.76
N LYS A 156 -11.43 -7.80 5.61
CA LYS A 156 -11.45 -9.23 5.21
C LYS A 156 -10.98 -9.50 3.78
N GLU A 157 -11.03 -8.49 2.91
CA GLU A 157 -10.63 -8.63 1.50
C GLU A 157 -9.10 -8.60 1.34
N PHE A 158 -8.34 -8.27 2.41
CA PHE A 158 -6.89 -8.10 2.35
C PHE A 158 -6.15 -8.95 3.40
N GLY A 159 -4.96 -9.43 3.03
CA GLY A 159 -4.03 -10.08 3.95
C GLY A 159 -3.39 -9.10 4.94
N ALA A 160 -2.95 -7.94 4.42
CA ALA A 160 -2.41 -6.81 5.17
C ALA A 160 -2.53 -5.51 4.35
N ILE A 161 -2.48 -4.37 5.06
CA ILE A 161 -2.57 -3.03 4.48
C ILE A 161 -1.43 -2.17 5.02
N ALA A 162 -0.74 -1.40 4.15
CA ALA A 162 0.31 -0.47 4.53
C ALA A 162 -0.01 0.94 4.01
N SER A 163 -0.18 1.90 4.90
CA SER A 163 -0.40 3.31 4.58
C SER A 163 0.91 4.09 4.67
N MET A 164 1.12 5.02 3.77
CA MET A 164 2.23 5.95 3.75
C MET A 164 1.71 7.39 3.78
N ALA A 165 2.04 8.13 4.82
CA ALA A 165 1.61 9.52 5.01
C ALA A 165 0.08 9.70 4.86
N GLY A 166 -0.68 8.70 5.28
CA GLY A 166 -2.14 8.71 5.25
C GLY A 166 -2.75 9.39 6.46
N LEU A 167 -4.01 9.79 6.34
CA LEU A 167 -4.80 10.39 7.41
C LEU A 167 -6.02 9.52 7.71
N THR A 168 -6.43 9.50 8.97
CA THR A 168 -7.76 9.02 9.36
C THR A 168 -8.68 10.22 9.54
N LEU A 169 -9.49 10.50 8.53
CA LEU A 169 -10.50 11.56 8.62
C LEU A 169 -11.54 11.22 9.70
N VAL A 170 -11.94 12.22 10.47
CA VAL A 170 -12.98 12.07 11.48
C VAL A 170 -14.28 11.54 10.86
N GLU A 171 -14.55 11.92 9.62
CA GLU A 171 -15.72 11.46 8.88
C GLU A 171 -15.66 9.95 8.56
N MET A 172 -14.47 9.37 8.33
CA MET A 172 -14.32 7.91 8.19
C MET A 172 -14.75 7.20 9.49
N ALA A 173 -14.22 7.65 10.62
CA ALA A 173 -14.52 7.06 11.93
C ALA A 173 -15.98 7.25 12.36
N LYS A 174 -16.64 8.35 11.95
CA LYS A 174 -18.07 8.57 12.20
C LYS A 174 -18.97 7.63 11.39
N ARG A 175 -18.59 7.35 10.13
CA ARG A 175 -19.41 6.54 9.22
C ARG A 175 -19.15 5.04 9.35
N HIS A 176 -17.96 4.65 9.78
CA HIS A 176 -17.53 3.26 9.79
C HIS A 176 -16.89 2.90 11.13
N ASN A 177 -17.39 1.84 11.75
CA ASN A 177 -16.74 1.26 12.91
C ASN A 177 -15.62 0.32 12.45
N TYR A 178 -14.49 0.37 13.13
CA TYR A 178 -13.43 -0.62 12.96
C TYR A 178 -13.90 -1.95 13.60
N THR A 179 -14.31 -2.90 12.78
CA THR A 179 -14.97 -4.13 13.26
C THR A 179 -14.15 -5.40 13.05
N GLU A 180 -13.22 -5.37 12.12
CA GLU A 180 -12.47 -6.57 11.69
C GLU A 180 -10.97 -6.31 11.78
N PRO A 181 -10.22 -7.17 12.50
CA PRO A 181 -8.76 -6.99 12.61
C PRO A 181 -8.05 -7.19 11.27
N ILE A 182 -7.08 -6.34 10.99
CA ILE A 182 -6.20 -6.40 9.82
C ILE A 182 -4.75 -6.10 10.23
N ALA A 183 -3.77 -6.85 9.72
CA ALA A 183 -2.38 -6.47 9.85
C ALA A 183 -2.16 -5.13 9.14
N PHE A 184 -1.69 -4.13 9.88
CA PHE A 184 -1.64 -2.75 9.40
C PHE A 184 -0.26 -2.14 9.62
N MET A 185 0.19 -1.36 8.65
CA MET A 185 1.41 -0.56 8.77
C MET A 185 1.10 0.90 8.44
N GLU A 186 1.65 1.83 9.22
CA GLU A 186 1.74 3.25 8.86
C GLU A 186 3.21 3.66 8.83
N VAL A 187 3.58 4.47 7.82
CA VAL A 187 4.86 5.15 7.76
C VAL A 187 4.60 6.65 7.63
N HIS A 188 5.07 7.46 8.58
CA HIS A 188 4.73 8.88 8.59
C HIS A 188 5.88 9.77 9.07
N GLY A 189 6.06 10.89 8.36
CA GLY A 189 7.04 11.92 8.73
C GLY A 189 6.50 12.89 9.79
N THR A 190 7.22 13.09 10.89
CA THR A 190 6.77 14.06 11.94
C THR A 190 6.85 15.53 11.48
N GLY A 191 7.57 15.81 10.39
CA GLY A 191 7.62 17.13 9.75
C GLY A 191 6.72 17.27 8.53
N ASP A 192 5.76 16.36 8.34
CA ASP A 192 4.80 16.43 7.26
C ASP A 192 3.89 17.65 7.39
N THR A 193 3.93 18.54 6.41
CA THR A 193 3.14 19.79 6.38
C THR A 193 1.84 19.65 5.60
N THR A 194 1.63 18.53 4.91
CA THR A 194 0.41 18.21 4.15
C THR A 194 -0.52 17.32 4.97
N SER A 195 -0.07 16.11 5.31
CA SER A 195 -0.72 15.19 6.23
C SER A 195 -0.10 15.37 7.61
N ARG A 196 -0.58 16.36 8.38
CA ARG A 196 0.10 16.81 9.60
C ARG A 196 0.07 15.76 10.69
N TRP A 197 1.22 15.56 11.31
CA TRP A 197 1.41 14.63 12.42
C TRP A 197 0.44 14.87 13.59
N GLU A 198 0.24 16.14 13.94
CA GLU A 198 -0.59 16.55 15.09
C GLU A 198 -2.10 16.49 14.81
N GLY A 199 -2.50 16.10 13.60
CA GLY A 199 -3.89 16.11 13.19
C GLY A 199 -4.42 17.52 12.89
N ASP A 200 -5.72 17.57 12.59
CA ASP A 200 -6.47 18.82 12.36
C ASP A 200 -7.93 18.63 12.80
N ALA A 201 -8.22 18.96 14.02
CA ALA A 201 -9.57 18.78 14.57
C ALA A 201 -10.62 19.77 14.02
N THR A 202 -10.17 20.87 13.41
CA THR A 202 -11.01 22.00 13.00
C THR A 202 -11.08 22.25 11.50
N ASP A 203 -10.43 21.37 10.69
CA ASP A 203 -10.31 21.54 9.24
C ASP A 203 -9.64 22.86 8.83
N GLN A 204 -8.61 23.24 9.57
CA GLN A 204 -7.86 24.49 9.31
C GLN A 204 -7.13 24.44 7.96
N TYR A 205 -6.75 23.25 7.51
CA TYR A 205 -5.96 23.04 6.28
C TYR A 205 -6.79 22.57 5.09
N GLY A 206 -8.11 22.41 5.28
CA GLY A 206 -9.06 22.18 4.19
C GLY A 206 -9.11 20.74 3.65
N TRP A 207 -8.56 19.74 4.37
CA TRP A 207 -8.68 18.32 4.03
C TRP A 207 -9.84 17.61 4.74
N GLY A 208 -10.61 18.33 5.57
CA GLY A 208 -11.51 17.78 6.56
C GLY A 208 -10.82 17.58 7.91
N ALA A 209 -11.56 17.47 8.98
CA ALA A 209 -10.98 17.17 10.28
C ALA A 209 -10.40 15.75 10.29
N TYR A 210 -9.20 15.57 10.85
CA TYR A 210 -8.52 14.28 10.96
C TYR A 210 -7.76 14.12 12.27
N LEU A 211 -7.56 12.85 12.66
CA LEU A 211 -6.89 12.49 13.90
C LEU A 211 -5.37 12.74 13.84
N PRO A 212 -4.72 13.02 14.99
CA PRO A 212 -3.27 12.89 15.09
C PRO A 212 -2.80 11.50 14.64
N VAL A 213 -1.68 11.43 13.95
CA VAL A 213 -1.18 10.17 13.36
C VAL A 213 -1.01 9.07 14.42
N PRO A 214 -0.37 9.32 15.60
CA PRO A 214 -0.27 8.28 16.63
C PRO A 214 -1.63 7.81 17.15
N THR A 215 -2.62 8.71 17.21
CA THR A 215 -3.99 8.36 17.62
C THR A 215 -4.67 7.46 16.59
N ALA A 216 -4.51 7.77 15.29
CA ALA A 216 -5.06 6.97 14.21
C ALA A 216 -4.48 5.54 14.21
N VAL A 217 -3.16 5.41 14.36
CA VAL A 217 -2.48 4.10 14.48
C VAL A 217 -2.92 3.36 15.74
N GLY A 218 -2.96 4.06 16.89
CA GLY A 218 -3.43 3.49 18.16
C GLY A 218 -4.87 2.98 18.09
N ALA A 219 -5.75 3.65 17.31
CA ALA A 219 -7.11 3.19 17.10
C ALA A 219 -7.15 1.85 16.32
N VAL A 220 -6.27 1.67 15.33
CA VAL A 220 -6.15 0.39 14.60
C VAL A 220 -5.60 -0.71 15.54
N ALA A 221 -4.56 -0.41 16.33
CA ALA A 221 -4.00 -1.36 17.29
C ALA A 221 -5.03 -1.78 18.35
N ALA A 222 -5.81 -0.84 18.86
CA ALA A 222 -6.90 -1.11 19.80
C ALA A 222 -8.02 -1.95 19.14
N GLY A 223 -8.38 -1.66 17.89
CA GLY A 223 -9.35 -2.43 17.12
C GLY A 223 -8.89 -3.87 16.89
N ASN A 224 -7.60 -4.08 16.62
CA ASN A 224 -6.97 -5.40 16.54
C ASN A 224 -6.84 -6.09 17.92
N LYS A 225 -7.07 -5.38 19.02
CA LYS A 225 -6.87 -5.85 20.40
C LYS A 225 -5.41 -6.24 20.67
N CYS A 226 -4.46 -5.46 20.16
CA CYS A 226 -3.05 -5.61 20.50
C CYS A 226 -2.86 -5.33 22.00
N MET A 227 -2.13 -6.20 22.69
CA MET A 227 -1.95 -6.14 24.15
C MET A 227 -0.58 -5.57 24.56
N TYR A 228 0.36 -5.57 23.64
CA TYR A 228 1.75 -5.20 23.92
C TYR A 228 2.25 -4.21 22.87
N GLU A 229 3.22 -3.41 23.27
CA GLU A 229 3.94 -2.49 22.40
C GLU A 229 5.45 -2.63 22.67
N GLU A 230 6.25 -2.65 21.63
CA GLU A 230 7.71 -2.57 21.72
C GLU A 230 8.24 -1.53 20.73
N HIS A 231 9.42 -1.00 21.03
CA HIS A 231 10.06 0.04 20.23
C HIS A 231 11.46 -0.39 19.80
N SER A 232 11.80 -0.03 18.58
CA SER A 232 13.14 -0.16 18.04
C SER A 232 13.50 1.05 17.19
N GLU A 233 14.74 1.13 16.73
CA GLU A 233 15.22 2.19 15.86
C GLU A 233 15.95 1.59 14.67
N LEU A 234 15.65 2.08 13.46
CA LEU A 234 16.40 1.67 12.28
C LEU A 234 17.77 2.36 12.24
N PRO A 235 18.77 1.73 11.60
CA PRO A 235 20.04 2.40 11.29
C PRO A 235 19.78 3.72 10.58
N ARG A 236 20.35 4.81 11.12
CA ARG A 236 20.10 6.16 10.60
C ARG A 236 20.79 6.37 9.27
N ILE A 237 20.01 6.77 8.24
CA ILE A 237 20.51 7.26 6.95
C ILE A 237 20.37 8.78 6.93
N LYS A 238 19.20 9.32 6.73
CA LYS A 238 18.91 10.77 6.73
C LYS A 238 18.16 11.15 8.00
N ASN A 239 16.98 10.62 8.18
CA ASN A 239 16.13 10.86 9.34
C ASN A 239 16.28 9.71 10.34
N LYS A 240 16.07 10.00 11.63
CA LYS A 240 15.87 8.97 12.64
C LYS A 240 14.51 8.32 12.40
N VAL A 241 14.47 6.99 12.38
CA VAL A 241 13.23 6.23 12.23
C VAL A 241 13.01 5.38 13.46
N LEU A 242 11.94 5.66 14.20
CA LEU A 242 11.47 4.83 15.30
C LEU A 242 10.42 3.87 14.75
N VAL A 243 10.51 2.63 15.21
CA VAL A 243 9.55 1.58 14.85
C VAL A 243 8.79 1.21 16.11
N HIS A 244 7.48 1.36 16.07
CA HIS A 244 6.56 0.92 17.11
C HIS A 244 5.86 -0.33 16.61
N HIS A 245 5.94 -1.42 17.35
CA HIS A 245 5.29 -2.67 17.04
C HIS A 245 4.24 -2.99 18.10
N TYR A 246 2.98 -2.93 17.72
CA TYR A 246 1.84 -3.32 18.55
C TYR A 246 1.47 -4.75 18.22
N TYR A 247 1.55 -5.65 19.21
CA TYR A 247 1.42 -7.09 18.99
C TYR A 247 0.60 -7.78 20.09
N GLY A 248 0.48 -9.12 19.98
CA GLY A 248 -0.32 -9.91 20.90
C GLY A 248 -1.82 -9.84 20.64
N SER A 249 -2.22 -9.46 19.43
CA SER A 249 -3.61 -9.55 18.98
C SER A 249 -4.10 -10.99 18.99
N PRO A 250 -5.29 -11.30 19.52
CA PRO A 250 -5.87 -12.64 19.47
C PRO A 250 -6.07 -13.17 18.04
N SER A 251 -6.14 -12.27 17.06
CA SER A 251 -6.25 -12.62 15.63
C SER A 251 -4.89 -12.81 14.94
N GLY A 252 -3.77 -12.56 15.62
CA GLY A 252 -2.42 -12.53 15.05
C GLY A 252 -2.23 -11.38 14.07
N LYS A 253 -3.02 -10.30 14.19
CA LYS A 253 -2.95 -9.12 13.32
C LYS A 253 -2.27 -7.98 14.03
N ASP A 254 -0.95 -7.86 13.84
CA ASP A 254 -0.13 -6.83 14.44
C ASP A 254 -0.21 -5.51 13.69
N VAL A 255 0.22 -4.42 14.39
CA VAL A 255 0.30 -3.08 13.80
C VAL A 255 1.73 -2.58 13.91
N TRP A 256 2.29 -2.12 12.80
CA TRP A 256 3.62 -1.54 12.70
C TRP A 256 3.52 -0.06 12.39
N PHE A 257 4.25 0.76 13.13
CA PHE A 257 4.28 2.19 12.91
C PHE A 257 5.71 2.70 12.81
N TYR A 258 6.06 3.29 11.67
CA TYR A 258 7.37 3.87 11.37
C TYR A 258 7.29 5.39 11.48
N GLU A 259 7.74 5.92 12.59
CA GLU A 259 7.84 7.36 12.86
C GLU A 259 9.14 7.89 12.25
N VAL A 260 9.06 8.66 11.16
CA VAL A 260 10.22 9.26 10.49
C VAL A 260 10.42 10.68 11.03
N ARG A 261 11.31 10.86 12.00
CA ARG A 261 11.52 12.14 12.68
C ARG A 261 12.07 13.21 11.76
N GLY A 262 11.33 14.32 11.64
CA GLY A 262 11.63 15.41 10.71
C GLY A 262 11.41 15.04 9.23
N GLY A 263 10.90 13.84 8.94
CA GLY A 263 10.47 13.45 7.59
C GLY A 263 9.28 14.26 7.12
N GLY A 264 9.23 14.55 5.82
CA GLY A 264 8.14 15.27 5.17
C GLY A 264 7.12 14.36 4.50
N HIS A 265 6.29 14.95 3.62
CA HIS A 265 5.23 14.27 2.86
C HIS A 265 5.80 13.50 1.67
N ASN A 266 6.34 12.31 1.88
CA ASN A 266 6.94 11.47 0.83
C ASN A 266 6.95 9.98 1.21
N TRP A 267 7.48 9.13 0.32
CA TRP A 267 7.62 7.68 0.55
C TRP A 267 8.74 7.30 1.52
N ALA A 268 9.41 8.26 2.17
CA ALA A 268 10.53 8.06 3.10
C ALA A 268 11.70 7.23 2.52
N THR A 269 11.78 7.06 1.20
CA THR A 269 12.84 6.29 0.52
C THR A 269 14.25 6.86 0.70
N ASP A 270 14.37 8.10 1.14
CA ASP A 270 15.62 8.75 1.51
C ASP A 270 16.07 8.48 2.96
N SER A 271 15.18 7.95 3.77
CA SER A 271 15.41 7.67 5.20
C SER A 271 15.63 6.17 5.47
N PHE A 272 14.96 5.31 4.70
CA PHE A 272 15.13 3.84 4.68
C PHE A 272 14.49 3.26 3.41
N ASP A 273 14.74 1.99 3.12
CA ASP A 273 14.07 1.30 1.98
C ASP A 273 12.62 0.95 2.36
N SER A 274 11.75 1.97 2.32
CA SER A 274 10.34 1.84 2.71
C SER A 274 9.57 0.87 1.81
N CYS A 275 9.90 0.82 0.50
CA CYS A 275 9.25 -0.13 -0.41
C CYS A 275 9.57 -1.58 -0.01
N ARG A 276 10.82 -1.88 0.32
CA ARG A 276 11.23 -3.21 0.80
C ARG A 276 10.56 -3.55 2.12
N VAL A 277 10.55 -2.63 3.08
CA VAL A 277 9.92 -2.85 4.39
C VAL A 277 8.42 -3.14 4.24
N ILE A 278 7.72 -2.42 3.36
CA ILE A 278 6.31 -2.70 3.03
C ILE A 278 6.16 -4.12 2.44
N MET A 279 7.01 -4.51 1.49
CA MET A 279 6.93 -5.84 0.87
C MET A 279 7.28 -6.97 1.84
N GLU A 280 8.23 -6.76 2.74
CA GLU A 280 8.56 -7.70 3.82
C GLU A 280 7.42 -7.83 4.84
N PHE A 281 6.76 -6.72 5.18
CA PHE A 281 5.54 -6.74 5.99
C PHE A 281 4.43 -7.56 5.31
N PHE A 282 4.20 -7.39 4.01
CA PHE A 282 3.23 -8.21 3.29
C PHE A 282 3.63 -9.68 3.28
N LYS A 283 4.92 -9.99 3.02
CA LYS A 283 5.43 -11.35 3.06
C LYS A 283 5.24 -12.03 4.42
N ALA A 284 5.46 -11.31 5.50
CA ALA A 284 5.23 -11.83 6.87
C ALA A 284 3.75 -12.14 7.17
N ASN A 285 2.83 -11.58 6.38
CA ASN A 285 1.38 -11.78 6.51
C ASN A 285 0.78 -12.68 5.43
N MET A 286 1.59 -13.34 4.59
CA MET A 286 1.14 -14.36 3.63
C MET A 286 0.65 -15.62 4.35
N ARG A 287 -0.34 -16.29 3.73
CA ARG A 287 -1.00 -17.50 4.29
C ARG A 287 -1.02 -18.62 3.27
#